data_9cd97740db656cedc6190ea0fd8450cd
#
_entry.id   9cd97740db656cedc6190ea0fd8450cd
#
_cell.length_a   1.000
_cell.length_b   1.000
_cell.length_c   1.000
_cell.angle_alpha   90.00
_cell.angle_beta   90.00
_cell.angle_gamma   90.00
#
_symmetry.space_group_name_H-M   'P 1'
#
loop_
_entity.id
_entity.type
_entity.pdbx_description
1 polymer ?
#
loop_
_entity_poly.entity_id
_entity_poly.type
_entity_poly.pdbx_seq_one_letter_code
_entity_poly.pdbx_strand_id
1 'polypeptide(L)'
;MNTEFLLYLGLFIGSLAVLLKASDWFIDSAEEIGLSLGISPFIIGVTIIAFGTSLPELATSIASVFAGDSQIVVGNVIGSNVTNIALVLGLVAIYVKVIKLEQNLWEIDMPFLLSTCLLLWFILRDQQVTTIEAILCLLGLAIFLGYSLGSDEGDGQEHPKASTKSYLLLILGGVFVWLGAHYTVVAIQKLSAIMGIGSGVIALSLVALGTSLPEVIVSMNAAKKGKTSIAVGNVLGSNVFNTLAVIGIPALIGPLEIPDSIITFSLPLMLTMTFLFGIMTLSKTISRWEGMILLIFYIYFLVELFST
;
A
#
# COMPACT_ATOMS: atom_id res chain seq x y z
N MET A 1 11.58 11.33 34.44
CA MET A 1 11.13 10.95 33.08
C MET A 1 10.65 12.24 32.43
N ASN A 2 11.17 12.60 31.26
CA ASN A 2 10.92 13.90 30.61
C ASN A 2 9.43 14.02 30.26
N THR A 3 8.75 15.13 30.60
CA THR A 3 7.32 15.34 30.33
C THR A 3 7.00 15.17 28.84
N GLU A 4 7.90 15.59 27.95
CA GLU A 4 7.77 15.40 26.52
C GLU A 4 7.78 13.92 26.09
N PHE A 5 8.62 13.09 26.74
CA PHE A 5 8.62 11.64 26.48
C PHE A 5 7.26 11.01 26.79
N LEU A 6 6.67 11.37 27.95
CA LEU A 6 5.35 10.87 28.33
C LEU A 6 4.24 11.34 27.40
N LEU A 7 4.31 12.60 26.93
CA LEU A 7 3.37 13.15 25.98
C LEU A 7 3.38 12.37 24.65
N TYR A 8 4.58 12.16 24.08
CA TYR A 8 4.70 11.44 22.80
C TYR A 8 4.43 9.94 22.95
N LEU A 9 4.73 9.34 24.10
CA LEU A 9 4.33 7.96 24.39
C LEU A 9 2.79 7.85 24.46
N GLY A 10 2.12 8.79 25.09
CA GLY A 10 0.67 8.88 25.10
C GLY A 10 0.07 9.07 23.72
N LEU A 11 0.68 9.95 22.90
CA LEU A 11 0.30 10.15 21.50
C LEU A 11 0.47 8.86 20.69
N PHE A 12 1.58 8.14 20.84
CA PHE A 12 1.83 6.86 20.17
C PHE A 12 0.75 5.83 20.50
N ILE A 13 0.48 5.61 21.79
CA ILE A 13 -0.52 4.62 22.23
C ILE A 13 -1.92 5.02 21.75
N GLY A 14 -2.28 6.30 21.89
CA GLY A 14 -3.59 6.83 21.49
C GLY A 14 -3.81 6.73 19.98
N SER A 15 -2.83 7.18 19.18
CA SER A 15 -2.93 7.14 17.71
C SER A 15 -2.95 5.70 17.17
N LEU A 16 -2.17 4.79 17.76
CA LEU A 16 -2.20 3.38 17.41
C LEU A 16 -3.54 2.72 17.74
N ALA A 17 -4.13 3.04 18.90
CA ALA A 17 -5.46 2.55 19.26
C ALA A 17 -6.55 3.06 18.32
N VAL A 18 -6.48 4.34 17.91
CA VAL A 18 -7.38 4.92 16.90
C VAL A 18 -7.21 4.23 15.56
N LEU A 19 -5.97 4.04 15.11
CA LEU A 19 -5.64 3.36 13.85
C LEU A 19 -6.22 1.94 13.80
N LEU A 20 -6.01 1.15 14.84
CA LEU A 20 -6.54 -0.22 14.93
C LEU A 20 -8.07 -0.23 14.90
N LYS A 21 -8.72 0.64 15.66
CA LYS A 21 -10.19 0.69 15.71
C LYS A 21 -10.82 1.21 14.43
N ALA A 22 -10.20 2.23 13.83
CA ALA A 22 -10.65 2.78 12.55
C ALA A 22 -10.49 1.77 11.41
N SER A 23 -9.40 0.99 11.41
CA SER A 23 -9.18 -0.12 10.47
C SER A 23 -10.30 -1.16 10.55
N ASP A 24 -10.80 -1.49 11.75
CA ASP A 24 -11.96 -2.38 11.90
C ASP A 24 -13.20 -1.82 11.19
N TRP A 25 -13.54 -0.54 11.43
CA TRP A 25 -14.68 0.10 10.79
C TRP A 25 -14.54 0.16 9.28
N PHE A 26 -13.34 0.51 8.82
CA PHE A 26 -13.04 0.66 7.40
C PHE A 26 -13.21 -0.67 6.64
N ILE A 27 -12.61 -1.76 7.15
CA ILE A 27 -12.70 -3.10 6.55
C ILE A 27 -14.14 -3.61 6.53
N ASP A 28 -14.84 -3.54 7.69
CA ASP A 28 -16.19 -4.09 7.80
C ASP A 28 -17.19 -3.32 6.93
N SER A 29 -17.03 -1.99 6.86
CA SER A 29 -17.88 -1.15 6.02
C SER A 29 -17.60 -1.33 4.52
N ALA A 30 -16.31 -1.42 4.14
CA ALA A 30 -15.92 -1.71 2.76
C ALA A 30 -16.49 -3.05 2.29
N GLU A 31 -16.39 -4.08 3.13
CA GLU A 31 -16.95 -5.41 2.82
C GLU A 31 -18.48 -5.38 2.70
N GLU A 32 -19.20 -4.78 3.67
CA GLU A 32 -20.66 -4.68 3.63
C GLU A 32 -21.13 -3.96 2.37
N ILE A 33 -20.50 -2.83 2.03
CA ILE A 33 -20.84 -2.05 0.82
C ILE A 33 -20.50 -2.85 -0.44
N GLY A 34 -19.29 -3.41 -0.54
CA GLY A 34 -18.87 -4.16 -1.70
C GLY A 34 -19.74 -5.38 -1.95
N LEU A 35 -20.03 -6.17 -0.92
CA LEU A 35 -20.94 -7.32 -1.02
C LEU A 35 -22.35 -6.92 -1.42
N SER A 36 -22.84 -5.75 -0.95
CA SER A 36 -24.15 -5.24 -1.36
C SER A 36 -24.23 -4.85 -2.85
N LEU A 37 -23.09 -4.63 -3.47
CA LEU A 37 -22.92 -4.35 -4.91
C LEU A 37 -22.57 -5.61 -5.71
N GLY A 38 -22.51 -6.79 -5.07
CA GLY A 38 -22.11 -8.04 -5.70
C GLY A 38 -20.60 -8.19 -5.92
N ILE A 39 -19.78 -7.34 -5.30
CA ILE A 39 -18.33 -7.32 -5.47
C ILE A 39 -17.67 -8.36 -4.53
N SER A 40 -16.77 -9.18 -5.06
CA SER A 40 -16.06 -10.19 -4.27
C SER A 40 -15.13 -9.56 -3.22
N PRO A 41 -14.84 -10.27 -2.09
CA PRO A 41 -13.92 -9.75 -1.06
C PRO A 41 -12.53 -9.40 -1.59
N PHE A 42 -12.03 -10.13 -2.59
CA PHE A 42 -10.75 -9.82 -3.23
C PHE A 42 -10.80 -8.47 -3.97
N ILE A 43 -11.83 -8.25 -4.78
CA ILE A 43 -12.00 -7.00 -5.54
C ILE A 43 -12.26 -5.81 -4.60
N ILE A 44 -12.98 -6.01 -3.48
CA ILE A 44 -13.10 -5.00 -2.42
C ILE A 44 -11.72 -4.58 -1.89
N GLY A 45 -10.85 -5.57 -1.66
CA GLY A 45 -9.46 -5.33 -1.27
C GLY A 45 -8.67 -4.54 -2.32
N VAL A 46 -8.75 -5.01 -3.58
CA VAL A 46 -8.03 -4.43 -4.73
C VAL A 46 -8.49 -2.99 -5.05
N THR A 47 -9.75 -2.64 -4.77
CA THR A 47 -10.32 -1.34 -5.13
C THR A 47 -10.54 -0.45 -3.91
N ILE A 48 -11.61 -0.65 -3.16
CA ILE A 48 -12.06 0.27 -2.10
C ILE A 48 -10.99 0.41 -1.01
N ILE A 49 -10.43 -0.71 -0.55
CA ILE A 49 -9.47 -0.71 0.56
C ILE A 49 -8.12 -0.20 0.07
N ALA A 50 -7.61 -0.69 -1.05
CA ALA A 50 -6.34 -0.25 -1.63
C ALA A 50 -6.34 1.26 -1.94
N PHE A 51 -7.41 1.77 -2.57
CA PHE A 51 -7.57 3.20 -2.80
C PHE A 51 -7.52 3.98 -1.48
N GLY A 52 -8.29 3.56 -0.47
CA GLY A 52 -8.37 4.28 0.80
C GLY A 52 -7.07 4.29 1.59
N THR A 53 -6.31 3.19 1.58
CA THR A 53 -5.02 3.11 2.28
C THR A 53 -3.90 3.83 1.54
N SER A 54 -3.93 3.92 0.20
CA SER A 54 -2.92 4.61 -0.61
C SER A 54 -3.21 6.11 -0.86
N LEU A 55 -4.29 6.67 -0.30
CA LEU A 55 -4.52 8.12 -0.33
C LEU A 55 -3.42 8.93 0.35
N PRO A 56 -2.82 8.52 1.47
CA PRO A 56 -1.68 9.19 2.08
C PRO A 56 -0.48 9.29 1.13
N GLU A 57 -0.16 8.22 0.40
CA GLU A 57 0.92 8.21 -0.59
C GLU A 57 0.66 9.23 -1.69
N LEU A 58 -0.56 9.28 -2.21
CA LEU A 58 -0.95 10.25 -3.23
C LEU A 58 -0.86 11.68 -2.70
N ALA A 59 -1.41 11.94 -1.51
CA ALA A 59 -1.39 13.25 -0.89
C ALA A 59 0.04 13.74 -0.61
N THR A 60 0.90 12.87 -0.09
CA THR A 60 2.31 13.17 0.16
C THR A 60 3.05 13.46 -1.14
N SER A 61 2.82 12.66 -2.18
CA SER A 61 3.45 12.83 -3.49
C SER A 61 3.03 14.14 -4.16
N ILE A 62 1.74 14.50 -4.11
CA ILE A 62 1.25 15.78 -4.62
C ILE A 62 1.87 16.95 -3.84
N ALA A 63 1.90 16.87 -2.50
CA ALA A 63 2.49 17.90 -1.66
C ALA A 63 3.99 18.08 -1.93
N SER A 64 4.72 16.99 -2.19
CA SER A 64 6.16 17.02 -2.51
C SER A 64 6.43 17.73 -3.83
N VAL A 65 5.60 17.54 -4.86
CA VAL A 65 5.74 18.28 -6.13
C VAL A 65 5.53 19.78 -5.91
N PHE A 66 4.51 20.19 -5.14
CA PHE A 66 4.28 21.60 -4.83
C PHE A 66 5.39 22.21 -3.96
N ALA A 67 6.07 21.41 -3.14
CA ALA A 67 7.21 21.85 -2.33
C ALA A 67 8.52 21.93 -3.13
N GLY A 68 8.56 21.45 -4.38
CA GLY A 68 9.78 21.40 -5.20
C GLY A 68 10.67 20.18 -4.89
N ASP A 69 10.17 19.17 -4.17
CA ASP A 69 10.88 17.97 -3.71
C ASP A 69 10.35 16.73 -4.44
N SER A 70 10.26 16.81 -5.77
CA SER A 70 9.59 15.80 -6.59
C SER A 70 10.26 14.42 -6.60
N GLN A 71 11.56 14.33 -6.25
CA GLN A 71 12.26 13.03 -6.05
C GLN A 71 11.59 12.13 -4.98
N ILE A 72 10.88 12.73 -4.01
CA ILE A 72 10.14 11.98 -2.99
C ILE A 72 9.03 11.13 -3.62
N VAL A 73 8.42 11.58 -4.73
CA VAL A 73 7.30 10.87 -5.39
C VAL A 73 7.70 9.45 -5.80
N VAL A 74 8.78 9.34 -6.57
CA VAL A 74 9.22 8.04 -7.10
C VAL A 74 9.75 7.14 -5.98
N GLY A 75 10.49 7.72 -5.02
CA GLY A 75 10.95 7.01 -3.82
C GLY A 75 9.79 6.47 -2.98
N ASN A 76 8.75 7.29 -2.77
CA ASN A 76 7.53 6.90 -2.06
C ASN A 76 6.82 5.72 -2.76
N VAL A 77 6.58 5.82 -4.06
CA VAL A 77 5.91 4.76 -4.84
C VAL A 77 6.66 3.43 -4.79
N ILE A 78 7.96 3.46 -5.09
CA ILE A 78 8.77 2.24 -5.13
C ILE A 78 8.94 1.66 -3.72
N GLY A 79 9.20 2.51 -2.73
CA GLY A 79 9.32 2.10 -1.34
C GLY A 79 8.04 1.48 -0.78
N SER A 80 6.87 2.08 -1.06
CA SER A 80 5.57 1.53 -0.66
C SER A 80 5.25 0.21 -1.37
N ASN A 81 5.59 0.07 -2.67
CA ASN A 81 5.37 -1.18 -3.40
C ASN A 81 6.25 -2.32 -2.85
N VAL A 82 7.52 -2.05 -2.53
CA VAL A 82 8.39 -3.03 -1.85
C VAL A 82 7.85 -3.35 -0.46
N THR A 83 7.42 -2.35 0.31
CA THR A 83 6.85 -2.54 1.65
C THR A 83 5.58 -3.40 1.60
N ASN A 84 4.69 -3.14 0.65
CA ASN A 84 3.43 -3.89 0.51
C ASN A 84 3.69 -5.38 0.22
N ILE A 85 4.58 -5.70 -0.71
CA ILE A 85 4.88 -7.09 -1.04
C ILE A 85 5.75 -7.72 0.05
N ALA A 86 6.84 -7.09 0.44
CA ALA A 86 7.83 -7.73 1.29
C ALA A 86 7.44 -7.72 2.77
N LEU A 87 6.94 -6.59 3.29
CA LEU A 87 6.56 -6.48 4.69
C LEU A 87 5.10 -6.89 4.92
N VAL A 88 4.15 -6.26 4.22
CA VAL A 88 2.71 -6.48 4.52
C VAL A 88 2.31 -7.91 4.22
N LEU A 89 2.55 -8.39 2.99
CA LEU A 89 2.22 -9.77 2.61
C LEU A 89 3.04 -10.78 3.41
N GLY A 90 4.33 -10.48 3.69
CA GLY A 90 5.20 -11.29 4.53
C GLY A 90 4.64 -11.49 5.93
N LEU A 91 4.21 -10.40 6.60
CA LEU A 91 3.60 -10.46 7.93
C LEU A 91 2.27 -11.20 7.92
N VAL A 92 1.41 -10.95 6.93
CA VAL A 92 0.12 -11.66 6.77
C VAL A 92 0.37 -13.16 6.62
N ALA A 93 1.28 -13.58 5.74
CA ALA A 93 1.60 -14.99 5.51
C ALA A 93 2.14 -15.69 6.77
N ILE A 94 3.01 -15.01 7.53
CA ILE A 94 3.53 -15.55 8.81
C ILE A 94 2.40 -15.71 9.83
N TYR A 95 1.53 -14.72 9.94
CA TYR A 95 0.43 -14.72 10.92
C TYR A 95 -0.58 -15.84 10.65
N VAL A 96 -1.07 -15.95 9.41
CA VAL A 96 -2.10 -16.94 9.05
C VAL A 96 -1.50 -18.31 8.72
N LYS A 97 -0.15 -18.43 8.66
CA LYS A 97 0.64 -19.62 8.30
C LYS A 97 0.51 -20.04 6.84
N VAL A 98 -0.68 -20.04 6.28
CA VAL A 98 -0.96 -20.34 4.87
C VAL A 98 -2.09 -19.41 4.40
N ILE A 99 -1.81 -18.55 3.45
CA ILE A 99 -2.82 -17.78 2.71
C ILE A 99 -3.33 -18.69 1.59
N LYS A 100 -4.63 -18.93 1.54
CA LYS A 100 -5.27 -19.62 0.41
C LYS A 100 -5.79 -18.57 -0.56
N LEU A 101 -5.43 -18.71 -1.82
CA LEU A 101 -5.90 -17.85 -2.90
C LEU A 101 -7.09 -18.53 -3.57
N GLU A 102 -8.29 -18.05 -3.29
CA GLU A 102 -9.54 -18.62 -3.82
C GLU A 102 -9.68 -18.31 -5.31
N GLN A 103 -9.11 -17.20 -5.76
CA GLN A 103 -9.16 -16.75 -7.14
C GLN A 103 -7.87 -17.11 -7.88
N ASN A 104 -7.99 -17.27 -9.19
CA ASN A 104 -6.84 -17.47 -10.07
C ASN A 104 -6.23 -16.11 -10.45
N LEU A 105 -5.34 -15.59 -9.62
CA LEU A 105 -4.70 -14.29 -9.85
C LEU A 105 -3.93 -14.20 -11.18
N TRP A 106 -3.57 -15.34 -11.79
CA TRP A 106 -2.83 -15.39 -13.04
C TRP A 106 -3.69 -15.18 -14.29
N GLU A 107 -5.00 -15.15 -14.16
CA GLU A 107 -5.86 -14.83 -15.29
C GLU A 107 -5.68 -13.39 -15.76
N ILE A 108 -5.71 -12.41 -14.83
CA ILE A 108 -5.59 -10.99 -15.18
C ILE A 108 -4.80 -10.21 -14.13
N ASP A 109 -5.00 -10.43 -12.83
CA ASP A 109 -4.47 -9.58 -11.77
C ASP A 109 -2.94 -9.55 -11.71
N MET A 110 -2.29 -10.73 -11.75
CA MET A 110 -0.83 -10.83 -11.77
C MET A 110 -0.21 -10.34 -13.08
N PRO A 111 -0.69 -10.74 -14.27
CA PRO A 111 -0.25 -10.14 -15.54
C PRO A 111 -0.39 -8.63 -15.55
N PHE A 112 -1.48 -8.07 -14.99
CA PHE A 112 -1.68 -6.63 -14.92
C PHE A 112 -0.66 -5.97 -14.00
N LEU A 113 -0.49 -6.47 -12.77
CA LEU A 113 0.51 -5.96 -11.82
C LEU A 113 1.93 -6.00 -12.40
N LEU A 114 2.33 -7.12 -13.02
CA LEU A 114 3.63 -7.26 -13.66
C LEU A 114 3.80 -6.27 -14.83
N SER A 115 2.75 -6.10 -15.63
CA SER A 115 2.76 -5.17 -16.77
C SER A 115 2.90 -3.72 -16.30
N THR A 116 2.21 -3.31 -15.22
CA THR A 116 2.35 -1.96 -14.66
C THR A 116 3.75 -1.71 -14.11
N CYS A 117 4.35 -2.70 -13.44
CA CYS A 117 5.73 -2.60 -12.96
C CYS A 117 6.74 -2.49 -14.12
N LEU A 118 6.55 -3.26 -15.19
CA LEU A 118 7.40 -3.17 -16.40
C LEU A 118 7.19 -1.82 -17.10
N LEU A 119 5.95 -1.35 -17.21
CA LEU A 119 5.65 -0.02 -17.76
C LEU A 119 6.39 1.06 -16.97
N LEU A 120 6.33 1.01 -15.63
CA LEU A 120 7.05 1.95 -14.77
C LEU A 120 8.57 1.89 -15.03
N TRP A 121 9.14 0.69 -15.17
CA TRP A 121 10.56 0.55 -15.51
C TRP A 121 10.92 1.22 -16.82
N PHE A 122 10.09 1.09 -17.86
CA PHE A 122 10.30 1.76 -19.14
C PHE A 122 10.17 3.28 -19.03
N ILE A 123 9.21 3.79 -18.27
CA ILE A 123 8.98 5.21 -18.04
C ILE A 123 10.16 5.84 -17.29
N LEU A 124 10.65 5.19 -16.22
CA LEU A 124 11.68 5.77 -15.37
C LEU A 124 13.11 5.67 -15.91
N ARG A 125 13.35 4.86 -16.96
CA ARG A 125 14.73 4.55 -17.44
C ARG A 125 15.51 5.75 -17.96
N ASP A 126 14.84 6.78 -18.44
CA ASP A 126 15.45 8.03 -18.95
C ASP A 126 15.40 9.16 -17.93
N GLN A 127 15.01 8.85 -16.69
CA GLN A 127 14.94 9.75 -15.54
C GLN A 127 13.98 10.93 -15.72
N GLN A 128 12.99 10.78 -16.57
CA GLN A 128 11.94 11.76 -16.79
C GLN A 128 10.58 11.06 -16.91
N VAL A 129 9.54 11.74 -16.44
CA VAL A 129 8.16 11.30 -16.69
C VAL A 129 7.48 12.37 -17.53
N THR A 130 7.22 12.03 -18.79
CA THR A 130 6.53 12.94 -19.70
C THR A 130 5.02 13.00 -19.41
N THR A 131 4.37 14.08 -19.84
CA THR A 131 2.90 14.21 -19.73
C THR A 131 2.16 13.05 -20.43
N ILE A 132 2.71 12.54 -21.55
CA ILE A 132 2.10 11.41 -22.27
C ILE A 132 2.18 10.14 -21.41
N GLU A 133 3.31 9.87 -20.80
CA GLU A 133 3.50 8.71 -19.90
C GLU A 133 2.61 8.81 -18.65
N ALA A 134 2.47 10.02 -18.09
CA ALA A 134 1.53 10.27 -17.01
C ALA A 134 0.08 9.95 -17.41
N ILE A 135 -0.35 10.37 -18.61
CA ILE A 135 -1.66 10.03 -19.15
C ILE A 135 -1.80 8.52 -19.38
N LEU A 136 -0.77 7.85 -19.90
CA LEU A 136 -0.78 6.38 -20.08
C LEU A 136 -0.92 5.65 -18.75
N CYS A 137 -0.27 6.11 -17.69
CA CYS A 137 -0.48 5.57 -16.33
C CYS A 137 -1.95 5.69 -15.91
N LEU A 138 -2.56 6.87 -16.08
CA LEU A 138 -3.96 7.08 -15.68
C LEU A 138 -4.95 6.30 -16.57
N LEU A 139 -4.66 6.12 -17.85
CA LEU A 139 -5.43 5.23 -18.70
C LEU A 139 -5.31 3.76 -18.26
N GLY A 140 -4.10 3.33 -17.88
CA GLY A 140 -3.88 2.01 -17.27
C GLY A 140 -4.70 1.83 -15.99
N LEU A 141 -4.74 2.84 -15.12
CA LEU A 141 -5.58 2.82 -13.93
C LEU A 141 -7.08 2.70 -14.27
N ALA A 142 -7.56 3.47 -15.25
CA ALA A 142 -8.96 3.41 -15.69
C ALA A 142 -9.31 2.02 -16.24
N ILE A 143 -8.42 1.40 -17.01
CA ILE A 143 -8.60 0.03 -17.51
C ILE A 143 -8.64 -0.96 -16.34
N PHE A 144 -7.73 -0.84 -15.37
CA PHE A 144 -7.70 -1.72 -14.19
C PHE A 144 -8.98 -1.62 -13.37
N LEU A 145 -9.44 -0.42 -13.07
CA LEU A 145 -10.68 -0.20 -12.33
C LEU A 145 -11.90 -0.70 -13.13
N GLY A 146 -11.94 -0.43 -14.45
CA GLY A 146 -13.01 -0.92 -15.33
C GLY A 146 -13.09 -2.43 -15.37
N TYR A 147 -11.95 -3.13 -15.46
CA TYR A 147 -11.87 -4.57 -15.33
C TYR A 147 -12.31 -5.06 -13.94
N SER A 148 -11.71 -4.50 -12.88
CA SER A 148 -11.98 -4.95 -11.51
C SER A 148 -13.45 -4.83 -11.13
N LEU A 149 -14.13 -3.77 -11.58
CA LEU A 149 -15.55 -3.56 -11.29
C LEU A 149 -16.49 -4.28 -12.27
N GLY A 150 -16.01 -4.62 -13.47
CA GLY A 150 -16.79 -5.29 -14.49
C GLY A 150 -16.68 -6.82 -14.48
N SER A 151 -15.69 -7.39 -13.78
CA SER A 151 -15.42 -8.83 -13.76
C SER A 151 -16.37 -9.63 -12.86
N ASP A 152 -17.05 -8.99 -11.94
CA ASP A 152 -18.13 -9.60 -11.17
C ASP A 152 -19.46 -9.40 -11.94
N GLU A 153 -19.74 -10.28 -12.93
CA GLU A 153 -21.10 -10.44 -13.46
C GLU A 153 -21.95 -10.91 -12.28
N GLY A 154 -22.77 -10.01 -11.76
CA GLY A 154 -23.60 -10.25 -10.58
C GLY A 154 -24.36 -11.57 -10.76
N ASP A 155 -24.26 -12.40 -9.75
CA ASP A 155 -24.82 -13.77 -9.68
C ASP A 155 -26.38 -13.80 -9.77
N GLY A 156 -27.00 -12.69 -10.17
CA GLY A 156 -28.46 -12.54 -10.24
C GLY A 156 -29.17 -12.71 -8.90
N GLN A 157 -28.41 -12.82 -7.81
CA GLN A 157 -28.95 -12.96 -6.47
C GLN A 157 -29.24 -11.57 -5.86
N GLU A 158 -30.30 -11.48 -5.08
CA GLU A 158 -30.58 -10.27 -4.31
C GLU A 158 -29.53 -10.14 -3.19
N HIS A 159 -28.65 -9.17 -3.32
CA HIS A 159 -27.66 -8.84 -2.29
C HIS A 159 -28.31 -7.97 -1.19
N PRO A 160 -28.00 -8.23 0.10
CA PRO A 160 -28.50 -7.39 1.19
C PRO A 160 -27.97 -5.97 1.01
N LYS A 161 -28.86 -4.97 1.11
CA LYS A 161 -28.49 -3.55 0.97
C LYS A 161 -27.57 -3.13 2.11
N ALA A 162 -26.48 -2.44 1.77
CA ALA A 162 -25.62 -1.84 2.77
C ALA A 162 -26.37 -0.76 3.59
N SER A 163 -26.07 -0.68 4.88
CA SER A 163 -26.68 0.31 5.73
C SER A 163 -26.11 1.72 5.46
N THR A 164 -26.91 2.77 5.65
CA THR A 164 -26.40 4.16 5.57
C THR A 164 -25.24 4.39 6.55
N LYS A 165 -25.26 3.69 7.68
CA LYS A 165 -24.18 3.73 8.68
C LYS A 165 -22.86 3.22 8.10
N SER A 166 -22.87 2.21 7.25
CA SER A 166 -21.65 1.65 6.66
C SER A 166 -20.98 2.63 5.71
N TYR A 167 -21.75 3.42 4.93
CA TYR A 167 -21.16 4.50 4.12
C TYR A 167 -20.48 5.56 4.97
N LEU A 168 -21.10 5.96 6.09
CA LEU A 168 -20.49 6.92 7.01
C LEU A 168 -19.24 6.34 7.68
N LEU A 169 -19.30 5.07 8.13
CA LEU A 169 -18.17 4.40 8.77
C LEU A 169 -17.04 4.10 7.80
N LEU A 170 -17.30 3.89 6.51
CA LEU A 170 -16.26 3.77 5.50
C LEU A 170 -15.45 5.07 5.41
N ILE A 171 -16.12 6.21 5.29
CA ILE A 171 -15.47 7.53 5.18
C ILE A 171 -14.72 7.86 6.49
N LEU A 172 -15.40 7.76 7.64
CA LEU A 172 -14.78 8.04 8.93
C LEU A 172 -13.63 7.07 9.22
N GLY A 173 -13.81 5.78 8.90
CA GLY A 173 -12.77 4.76 9.01
C GLY A 173 -11.53 5.14 8.22
N GLY A 174 -11.67 5.50 6.94
CA GLY A 174 -10.56 5.94 6.11
C GLY A 174 -9.84 7.18 6.65
N VAL A 175 -10.60 8.20 7.05
CA VAL A 175 -10.04 9.43 7.66
C VAL A 175 -9.28 9.11 8.95
N PHE A 176 -9.85 8.30 9.84
CA PHE A 176 -9.19 7.97 11.12
C PHE A 176 -8.05 6.96 10.95
N VAL A 177 -8.05 6.09 9.94
CA VAL A 177 -6.89 5.28 9.55
C VAL A 177 -5.73 6.20 9.16
N TRP A 178 -5.98 7.18 8.30
CA TRP A 178 -4.96 8.16 7.91
C TRP A 178 -4.45 8.98 9.10
N LEU A 179 -5.34 9.58 9.90
CA LEU A 179 -4.95 10.36 11.08
C LEU A 179 -4.19 9.52 12.10
N GLY A 180 -4.66 8.29 12.37
CA GLY A 180 -4.00 7.37 13.29
C GLY A 180 -2.60 7.00 12.83
N ALA A 181 -2.40 6.69 11.54
CA ALA A 181 -1.10 6.41 10.96
C ALA A 181 -0.17 7.63 11.05
N HIS A 182 -0.66 8.81 10.61
CA HIS A 182 0.11 10.06 10.66
C HIS A 182 0.64 10.38 12.05
N TYR A 183 -0.24 10.41 13.06
CA TYR A 183 0.17 10.73 14.43
C TYR A 183 1.01 9.62 15.07
N THR A 184 0.84 8.36 14.69
CA THR A 184 1.73 7.26 15.13
C THR A 184 3.16 7.51 14.63
N VAL A 185 3.33 7.88 13.36
CA VAL A 185 4.64 8.21 12.77
C VAL A 185 5.26 9.44 13.44
N VAL A 186 4.49 10.52 13.61
CA VAL A 186 4.95 11.72 14.33
C VAL A 186 5.43 11.39 15.74
N ALA A 187 4.68 10.55 16.46
CA ALA A 187 5.07 10.13 17.80
C ALA A 187 6.37 9.32 17.82
N ILE A 188 6.55 8.38 16.88
CA ILE A 188 7.77 7.58 16.73
C ILE A 188 8.97 8.51 16.45
N GLN A 189 8.85 9.47 15.52
CA GLN A 189 9.91 10.43 15.21
C GLN A 189 10.34 11.23 16.43
N LYS A 190 9.39 11.74 17.19
CA LYS A 190 9.67 12.54 18.42
C LYS A 190 10.29 11.70 19.53
N LEU A 191 9.76 10.49 19.77
CA LEU A 191 10.32 9.56 20.76
C LEU A 191 11.77 9.17 20.39
N SER A 192 12.03 8.87 19.13
CA SER A 192 13.36 8.52 18.64
C SER A 192 14.36 9.69 18.81
N ALA A 193 13.92 10.91 18.51
CA ALA A 193 14.75 12.11 18.72
C ALA A 193 15.08 12.32 20.22
N ILE A 194 14.12 12.11 21.11
CA ILE A 194 14.32 12.21 22.57
C ILE A 194 15.29 11.12 23.07
N MET A 195 15.25 9.93 22.46
CA MET A 195 16.16 8.82 22.80
C MET A 195 17.56 8.94 22.17
N GLY A 196 17.81 9.99 21.37
CA GLY A 196 19.10 10.23 20.74
C GLY A 196 19.41 9.26 19.58
N ILE A 197 18.41 8.65 18.99
CA ILE A 197 18.58 7.81 17.80
C ILE A 197 18.83 8.72 16.60
N GLY A 198 19.87 8.44 15.80
CA GLY A 198 20.31 9.31 14.71
C GLY A 198 19.19 9.67 13.71
N SER A 199 19.06 10.96 13.42
CA SER A 199 17.98 11.52 12.62
C SER A 199 17.92 10.99 11.18
N GLY A 200 19.05 10.64 10.57
CA GLY A 200 19.11 10.11 9.20
C GLY A 200 18.48 8.71 9.07
N VAL A 201 18.81 7.81 10.00
CA VAL A 201 18.24 6.44 10.04
C VAL A 201 16.72 6.49 10.23
N ILE A 202 16.25 7.39 11.11
CA ILE A 202 14.83 7.53 11.43
C ILE A 202 14.06 8.15 10.28
N ALA A 203 14.59 9.21 9.65
CA ALA A 203 13.87 9.93 8.62
C ALA A 203 13.57 9.06 7.39
N LEU A 204 14.58 8.32 6.89
CA LEU A 204 14.42 7.43 5.72
C LEU A 204 13.52 6.23 6.00
N SER A 205 13.69 5.56 7.17
CA SER A 205 12.84 4.42 7.53
C SER A 205 11.39 4.83 7.76
N LEU A 206 11.16 6.01 8.33
CA LEU A 206 9.83 6.43 8.77
C LEU A 206 9.01 7.07 7.65
N VAL A 207 9.63 7.65 6.62
CA VAL A 207 8.87 8.10 5.44
C VAL A 207 8.36 6.89 4.68
N ALA A 208 9.23 5.91 4.39
CA ALA A 208 8.84 4.70 3.66
C ALA A 208 7.86 3.81 4.45
N LEU A 209 8.07 3.64 5.77
CA LEU A 209 7.15 2.88 6.64
C LEU A 209 5.90 3.66 7.02
N GLY A 210 6.03 4.99 7.11
CA GLY A 210 4.99 5.85 7.66
C GLY A 210 3.78 5.97 6.73
N THR A 211 4.01 6.12 5.45
CA THR A 211 2.92 6.17 4.46
C THR A 211 2.26 4.81 4.29
N SER A 212 3.04 3.70 4.32
CA SER A 212 2.50 2.33 4.19
C SER A 212 2.00 1.72 5.52
N LEU A 213 2.00 2.47 6.63
CA LEU A 213 1.46 1.98 7.91
C LEU A 213 -0.04 1.65 7.84
N PRO A 214 -0.89 2.43 7.14
CA PRO A 214 -2.27 2.04 6.87
C PRO A 214 -2.39 0.65 6.24
N GLU A 215 -1.62 0.36 5.19
CA GLU A 215 -1.61 -0.92 4.48
C GLU A 215 -1.24 -2.08 5.41
N VAL A 216 -0.19 -1.90 6.23
CA VAL A 216 0.24 -2.91 7.21
C VAL A 216 -0.89 -3.21 8.19
N ILE A 217 -1.48 -2.18 8.81
CA ILE A 217 -2.48 -2.35 9.85
C ILE A 217 -3.80 -2.88 9.29
N VAL A 218 -4.26 -2.33 8.15
CA VAL A 218 -5.51 -2.76 7.52
C VAL A 218 -5.40 -4.21 7.04
N SER A 219 -4.31 -4.59 6.33
CA SER A 219 -4.12 -5.97 5.86
C SER A 219 -3.96 -6.96 7.01
N MET A 220 -3.22 -6.60 8.07
CA MET A 220 -3.09 -7.46 9.26
C MET A 220 -4.42 -7.62 10.01
N ASN A 221 -5.23 -6.56 10.10
CA ASN A 221 -6.56 -6.65 10.70
C ASN A 221 -7.51 -7.49 9.86
N ALA A 222 -7.51 -7.34 8.53
CA ALA A 222 -8.27 -8.20 7.63
C ALA A 222 -7.88 -9.67 7.82
N ALA A 223 -6.57 -9.97 7.87
CA ALA A 223 -6.06 -11.32 8.12
C ALA A 223 -6.48 -11.87 9.48
N LYS A 224 -6.45 -11.05 10.55
CA LYS A 224 -6.94 -11.44 11.88
C LYS A 224 -8.42 -11.80 11.92
N LYS A 225 -9.21 -11.14 11.07
CA LYS A 225 -10.65 -11.42 10.88
C LYS A 225 -10.92 -12.61 9.95
N GLY A 226 -9.88 -13.29 9.44
CA GLY A 226 -10.01 -14.38 8.46
C GLY A 226 -10.27 -13.92 7.03
N LYS A 227 -10.23 -12.61 6.75
CA LYS A 227 -10.50 -12.00 5.44
C LYS A 227 -9.20 -11.89 4.62
N THR A 228 -8.52 -13.02 4.39
CA THR A 228 -7.20 -13.03 3.73
C THR A 228 -7.25 -12.58 2.28
N SER A 229 -8.37 -12.84 1.57
CA SER A 229 -8.58 -12.35 0.20
C SER A 229 -8.57 -10.83 0.13
N ILE A 230 -9.17 -10.14 1.12
CA ILE A 230 -9.12 -8.68 1.26
C ILE A 230 -7.68 -8.21 1.48
N ALA A 231 -6.92 -8.89 2.35
CA ALA A 231 -5.53 -8.51 2.63
C ALA A 231 -4.63 -8.63 1.39
N VAL A 232 -4.75 -9.72 0.63
CA VAL A 232 -4.00 -9.92 -0.63
C VAL A 232 -4.44 -8.91 -1.69
N GLY A 233 -5.75 -8.69 -1.82
CA GLY A 233 -6.32 -7.69 -2.71
C GLY A 233 -5.79 -6.28 -2.40
N ASN A 234 -5.73 -5.90 -1.12
CA ASN A 234 -5.16 -4.62 -0.70
C ASN A 234 -3.69 -4.47 -1.14
N VAL A 235 -2.84 -5.49 -0.91
CA VAL A 235 -1.44 -5.46 -1.34
C VAL A 235 -1.33 -5.28 -2.86
N LEU A 236 -2.10 -6.06 -3.63
CA LEU A 236 -2.06 -5.99 -5.09
C LEU A 236 -2.59 -4.65 -5.60
N GLY A 237 -3.76 -4.24 -5.12
CA GLY A 237 -4.42 -3.01 -5.54
C GLY A 237 -3.62 -1.76 -5.19
N SER A 238 -3.04 -1.68 -3.98
CA SER A 238 -2.16 -0.58 -3.57
C SER A 238 -0.92 -0.48 -4.47
N ASN A 239 -0.31 -1.61 -4.85
CA ASN A 239 0.84 -1.58 -5.77
C ASN A 239 0.46 -1.06 -7.16
N VAL A 240 -0.69 -1.48 -7.71
CA VAL A 240 -1.19 -0.97 -8.98
C VAL A 240 -1.53 0.52 -8.85
N PHE A 241 -2.24 0.92 -7.80
CA PHE A 241 -2.62 2.31 -7.56
C PHE A 241 -1.39 3.21 -7.39
N ASN A 242 -0.42 2.80 -6.59
CA ASN A 242 0.83 3.53 -6.41
C ASN A 242 1.57 3.71 -7.74
N THR A 243 1.71 2.65 -8.52
CA THR A 243 2.40 2.69 -9.81
C THR A 243 1.69 3.60 -10.81
N LEU A 244 0.37 3.58 -10.87
CA LEU A 244 -0.38 4.26 -11.93
C LEU A 244 -0.92 5.63 -11.49
N ALA A 245 -1.53 5.75 -10.31
CA ALA A 245 -2.10 7.00 -9.84
C ALA A 245 -1.06 7.90 -9.17
N VAL A 246 -0.24 7.34 -8.26
CA VAL A 246 0.73 8.13 -7.48
C VAL A 246 1.94 8.57 -8.31
N ILE A 247 2.21 7.94 -9.45
CA ILE A 247 3.13 8.48 -10.47
C ILE A 247 2.36 9.42 -11.40
N GLY A 248 1.26 8.97 -11.99
CA GLY A 248 0.57 9.69 -13.06
C GLY A 248 0.02 11.05 -12.63
N ILE A 249 -0.64 11.15 -11.48
CA ILE A 249 -1.26 12.40 -11.03
C ILE A 249 -0.20 13.47 -10.70
N PRO A 250 0.83 13.21 -9.86
CA PRO A 250 1.89 14.18 -9.61
C PRO A 250 2.67 14.59 -10.86
N ALA A 251 2.93 13.67 -11.78
CA ALA A 251 3.63 13.97 -13.05
C ALA A 251 2.84 14.92 -13.98
N LEU A 252 1.52 15.01 -13.84
CA LEU A 252 0.71 16.03 -14.53
C LEU A 252 0.80 17.42 -13.86
N ILE A 253 1.15 17.47 -12.58
CA ILE A 253 1.27 18.71 -11.80
C ILE A 253 2.63 19.37 -12.03
N GLY A 254 3.71 18.56 -12.08
CA GLY A 254 5.06 19.06 -12.28
C GLY A 254 6.06 17.95 -12.65
N PRO A 255 7.26 18.33 -13.10
CA PRO A 255 8.30 17.37 -13.46
C PRO A 255 8.73 16.56 -12.24
N LEU A 256 8.93 15.26 -12.43
CA LEU A 256 9.44 14.36 -11.41
C LEU A 256 10.95 14.17 -11.60
N GLU A 257 11.72 14.43 -10.55
CA GLU A 257 13.15 14.13 -10.50
C GLU A 257 13.34 12.69 -10.04
N ILE A 258 14.18 11.93 -10.74
CA ILE A 258 14.40 10.51 -10.48
C ILE A 258 15.86 10.28 -10.13
N PRO A 259 16.18 10.02 -8.84
CA PRO A 259 17.54 9.73 -8.41
C PRO A 259 18.11 8.45 -9.05
N ASP A 260 19.41 8.44 -9.35
CA ASP A 260 20.11 7.28 -9.91
C ASP A 260 19.98 6.02 -9.05
N SER A 261 19.98 6.17 -7.72
CA SER A 261 19.79 5.06 -6.76
C SER A 261 18.46 4.35 -6.93
N ILE A 262 17.43 5.08 -7.36
CA ILE A 262 16.11 4.48 -7.66
C ILE A 262 16.23 3.53 -8.85
N ILE A 263 16.87 3.95 -9.93
CA ILE A 263 17.01 3.16 -11.17
C ILE A 263 17.93 1.96 -10.97
N THR A 264 19.03 2.15 -10.23
CA THR A 264 20.08 1.13 -10.11
C THR A 264 19.79 0.09 -9.06
N PHE A 265 19.03 0.42 -8.00
CA PHE A 265 18.75 -0.49 -6.90
C PHE A 265 17.26 -0.69 -6.62
N SER A 266 16.53 0.39 -6.25
CA SER A 266 15.19 0.24 -5.68
C SER A 266 14.18 -0.30 -6.70
N LEU A 267 14.21 0.18 -7.95
CA LEU A 267 13.32 -0.28 -9.02
C LEU A 267 13.58 -1.73 -9.43
N PRO A 268 14.83 -2.19 -9.68
CA PRO A 268 15.12 -3.61 -9.90
C PRO A 268 14.68 -4.51 -8.74
N LEU A 269 14.85 -4.06 -7.50
CA LEU A 269 14.39 -4.82 -6.33
C LEU A 269 12.87 -4.92 -6.29
N MET A 270 12.14 -3.82 -6.51
CA MET A 270 10.69 -3.81 -6.59
C MET A 270 10.18 -4.78 -7.67
N LEU A 271 10.79 -4.75 -8.88
CA LEU A 271 10.47 -5.69 -9.95
C LEU A 271 10.71 -7.14 -9.50
N THR A 272 11.86 -7.42 -8.90
CA THR A 272 12.20 -8.75 -8.38
C THR A 272 11.17 -9.23 -7.37
N MET A 273 10.76 -8.37 -6.43
CA MET A 273 9.75 -8.69 -5.41
C MET A 273 8.37 -8.95 -6.03
N THR A 274 7.99 -8.17 -7.04
CA THR A 274 6.73 -8.36 -7.75
C THR A 274 6.72 -9.69 -8.54
N PHE A 275 7.83 -10.04 -9.20
CA PHE A 275 7.99 -11.34 -9.85
C PHE A 275 7.94 -12.49 -8.85
N LEU A 276 8.63 -12.35 -7.71
CA LEU A 276 8.63 -13.36 -6.65
C LEU A 276 7.22 -13.56 -6.09
N PHE A 277 6.49 -12.49 -5.84
CA PHE A 277 5.08 -12.56 -5.45
C PHE A 277 4.25 -13.33 -6.51
N GLY A 278 4.43 -13.01 -7.80
CA GLY A 278 3.79 -13.74 -8.88
C GLY A 278 4.09 -15.25 -8.84
N ILE A 279 5.35 -15.64 -8.70
CA ILE A 279 5.75 -17.06 -8.61
C ILE A 279 5.11 -17.74 -7.40
N MET A 280 5.09 -17.10 -6.23
CA MET A 280 4.47 -17.64 -5.01
C MET A 280 2.98 -17.91 -5.19
N THR A 281 2.28 -17.10 -5.99
CA THR A 281 0.83 -17.28 -6.25
C THR A 281 0.48 -18.43 -7.20
N LEU A 282 1.46 -19.00 -7.92
CA LEU A 282 1.23 -20.14 -8.85
C LEU A 282 0.69 -21.38 -8.14
N SER A 283 1.11 -21.61 -6.90
CA SER A 283 0.64 -22.72 -6.07
C SER A 283 -0.77 -22.52 -5.50
N LYS A 284 -1.40 -21.35 -5.75
CA LYS A 284 -2.65 -20.89 -5.12
C LYS A 284 -2.59 -20.83 -3.58
N THR A 285 -1.38 -20.85 -3.02
CA THR A 285 -1.14 -20.70 -1.59
C THR A 285 0.15 -19.94 -1.37
N ILE A 286 0.19 -19.12 -0.30
CA ILE A 286 1.42 -18.49 0.16
C ILE A 286 1.66 -18.96 1.58
N SER A 287 2.78 -19.64 1.79
CA SER A 287 3.16 -20.21 3.08
C SER A 287 3.87 -19.19 3.96
N ARG A 288 3.93 -19.47 5.28
CA ARG A 288 4.72 -18.66 6.22
C ARG A 288 6.22 -18.63 5.88
N TRP A 289 6.73 -19.68 5.24
CA TRP A 289 8.14 -19.75 4.86
C TRP A 289 8.47 -18.76 3.74
N GLU A 290 7.56 -18.65 2.77
CA GLU A 290 7.63 -17.62 1.73
C GLU A 290 7.50 -16.23 2.34
N GLY A 291 6.60 -16.05 3.33
CA GLY A 291 6.50 -14.81 4.09
C GLY A 291 7.79 -14.42 4.81
N MET A 292 8.52 -15.39 5.38
CA MET A 292 9.83 -15.14 6.01
C MET A 292 10.89 -14.72 5.00
N ILE A 293 10.88 -15.31 3.80
CA ILE A 293 11.78 -14.90 2.70
C ILE A 293 11.47 -13.47 2.28
N LEU A 294 10.19 -13.10 2.14
CA LEU A 294 9.78 -11.73 1.84
C LEU A 294 10.31 -10.74 2.87
N LEU A 295 10.23 -11.06 4.16
CA LEU A 295 10.79 -10.20 5.22
C LEU A 295 12.33 -10.08 5.15
N ILE A 296 13.04 -11.12 4.74
CA ILE A 296 14.50 -11.03 4.53
C ILE A 296 14.81 -10.02 3.42
N PHE A 297 14.07 -10.05 2.31
CA PHE A 297 14.21 -9.06 1.25
C PHE A 297 13.87 -7.64 1.73
N TYR A 298 12.87 -7.50 2.60
CA TYR A 298 12.54 -6.21 3.19
C TYR A 298 13.68 -5.67 4.08
N ILE A 299 14.27 -6.53 4.92
CA ILE A 299 15.43 -6.17 5.73
C ILE A 299 16.60 -5.78 4.82
N TYR A 300 16.86 -6.54 3.74
CA TYR A 300 17.90 -6.20 2.77
C TYR A 300 17.64 -4.84 2.12
N PHE A 301 16.39 -4.55 1.72
CA PHE A 301 15.99 -3.25 1.20
C PHE A 301 16.33 -2.11 2.18
N LEU A 302 15.96 -2.29 3.46
CA LEU A 302 16.27 -1.30 4.49
C LEU A 302 17.77 -1.11 4.69
N VAL A 303 18.54 -2.21 4.77
CA VAL A 303 20.00 -2.15 4.95
C VAL A 303 20.66 -1.35 3.81
N GLU A 304 20.26 -1.61 2.58
CA GLU A 304 20.82 -0.89 1.41
C GLU A 304 20.39 0.58 1.39
N LEU A 305 19.12 0.86 1.71
CA LEU A 305 18.61 2.23 1.80
C LEU A 305 19.37 3.08 2.84
N PHE A 306 19.92 2.46 3.88
CA PHE A 306 20.73 3.13 4.91
C PHE A 306 22.23 3.15 4.61
N SER A 307 22.69 2.38 3.63
CA SER A 307 24.10 2.30 3.24
C SER A 307 24.47 3.32 2.18
N THR A 308 23.47 3.84 1.47
CA THR A 308 23.59 4.91 0.46
C THR A 308 23.30 6.27 1.06
#